data_e7123227b38801ac00a8a4e94d0e468e
#
_entry.id   e7123227b38801ac00a8a4e94d0e468e
#
_cell.length_a   1.000
_cell.length_b   1.000
_cell.length_c   1.000
_cell.angle_alpha   90.00
_cell.angle_beta   90.00
_cell.angle_gamma   90.00
#
_symmetry.space_group_name_H-M   'P 1'
#
loop_
_entity.id
_entity.type
_entity.pdbx_description
1 polymer ?
#
loop_
_entity_poly.entity_id
_entity_poly.type
_entity_poly.pdbx_seq_one_letter_code
_entity_poly.pdbx_strand_id
1 'polypeptide(L)'
;MKKRISVPFLAAAIVVLALLAVIVIAKPFPQKASAVFPEKLLKLPCTVARESIDGAEKIDLTNDQKGALLNELETIQVVRRGTSDSKVGPYDQYVYRFSFENQQEISMDDRGTLYTQRGGYTMTGDISGVLDLLNGWF
;
A
#
# COMPACT_ATOMS: atom_id res chain seq x y z
N MET A 1 -22.46 -16.90 -48.64
CA MET A 1 -22.74 -17.75 -47.48
C MET A 1 -22.34 -17.02 -46.20
N LYS A 2 -23.29 -16.76 -45.38
CA LYS A 2 -22.99 -16.22 -44.06
C LYS A 2 -22.45 -17.35 -43.17
N LYS A 3 -21.21 -17.25 -42.69
CA LYS A 3 -20.70 -18.15 -41.68
C LYS A 3 -21.47 -17.93 -40.37
N ARG A 4 -22.26 -18.93 -40.00
CA ARG A 4 -22.90 -18.91 -38.69
C ARG A 4 -21.88 -19.38 -37.64
N ILE A 5 -21.58 -18.53 -36.67
CA ILE A 5 -20.85 -18.94 -35.48
C ILE A 5 -21.73 -19.90 -34.71
N SER A 6 -21.25 -21.11 -34.41
CA SER A 6 -22.01 -22.08 -33.65
C SER A 6 -22.25 -21.59 -32.22
N VAL A 7 -23.46 -21.80 -31.71
CA VAL A 7 -23.79 -21.42 -30.31
C VAL A 7 -22.83 -22.02 -29.29
N PRO A 8 -22.39 -23.30 -29.42
CA PRO A 8 -21.38 -23.85 -28.50
C PRO A 8 -20.03 -23.13 -28.50
N PHE A 9 -19.60 -22.65 -29.67
CA PHE A 9 -18.36 -21.90 -29.78
C PHE A 9 -18.45 -20.53 -29.11
N LEU A 10 -19.57 -19.84 -29.30
CA LEU A 10 -19.82 -18.55 -28.67
C LEU A 10 -19.90 -18.69 -27.13
N ALA A 11 -20.58 -19.71 -26.62
CA ALA A 11 -20.69 -20.01 -25.21
C ALA A 11 -19.30 -20.31 -24.59
N ALA A 12 -18.46 -21.09 -25.25
CA ALA A 12 -17.10 -21.38 -24.80
C ALA A 12 -16.24 -20.11 -24.77
N ALA A 13 -16.34 -19.24 -25.75
CA ALA A 13 -15.62 -17.96 -25.78
C ALA A 13 -16.02 -17.04 -24.59
N ILE A 14 -17.32 -16.96 -24.29
CA ILE A 14 -17.83 -16.17 -23.15
C ILE A 14 -17.31 -16.74 -21.84
N VAL A 15 -17.30 -18.05 -21.65
CA VAL A 15 -16.79 -18.71 -20.44
C VAL A 15 -15.28 -18.41 -20.26
N VAL A 16 -14.49 -18.51 -21.31
CA VAL A 16 -13.05 -18.19 -21.25
C VAL A 16 -12.82 -16.73 -20.88
N LEU A 17 -13.57 -15.81 -21.48
CA LEU A 17 -13.47 -14.39 -21.14
C LEU A 17 -13.87 -14.11 -19.69
N ALA A 18 -14.92 -14.75 -19.19
CA ALA A 18 -15.35 -14.64 -17.81
C ALA A 18 -14.29 -15.17 -16.83
N LEU A 19 -13.65 -16.32 -17.14
CA LEU A 19 -12.56 -16.88 -16.33
C LEU A 19 -11.33 -15.98 -16.33
N LEU A 20 -10.96 -15.41 -17.46
CA LEU A 20 -9.86 -14.45 -17.55
C LEU A 20 -10.16 -13.20 -16.73
N ALA A 21 -11.38 -12.68 -16.78
CA ALA A 21 -11.79 -11.53 -15.96
C ALA A 21 -11.70 -11.84 -14.46
N VAL A 22 -12.13 -13.02 -14.03
CA VAL A 22 -12.01 -13.46 -12.62
C VAL A 22 -10.56 -13.56 -12.19
N ILE A 23 -9.68 -14.11 -13.02
CA ILE A 23 -8.25 -14.21 -12.74
C ILE A 23 -7.64 -12.81 -12.61
N VAL A 24 -7.99 -11.90 -13.49
CA VAL A 24 -7.51 -10.51 -13.46
C VAL A 24 -7.98 -9.78 -12.20
N ILE A 25 -9.24 -9.98 -11.78
CA ILE A 25 -9.80 -9.36 -10.57
C ILE A 25 -9.23 -10.01 -9.29
N ALA A 26 -9.03 -11.33 -9.29
CA ALA A 26 -8.58 -12.08 -8.13
C ALA A 26 -7.08 -11.95 -7.87
N LYS A 27 -6.24 -11.67 -8.90
CA LYS A 27 -4.81 -11.46 -8.70
C LYS A 27 -4.55 -10.06 -8.17
N PRO A 28 -3.86 -9.94 -6.99
CA PRO A 28 -3.39 -8.64 -6.54
C PRO A 28 -2.33 -8.13 -7.52
N PHE A 29 -2.63 -7.03 -8.22
CA PHE A 29 -1.65 -6.38 -9.08
C PHE A 29 -0.67 -5.59 -8.24
N PRO A 30 0.65 -5.70 -8.50
CA PRO A 30 1.63 -4.80 -7.91
C PRO A 30 1.31 -3.36 -8.33
N GLN A 31 1.34 -2.45 -7.37
CA GLN A 31 1.19 -1.03 -7.62
C GLN A 31 2.30 -0.28 -6.88
N LYS A 32 2.55 0.97 -7.26
CA LYS A 32 3.54 1.78 -6.56
C LYS A 32 3.08 2.07 -5.13
N ALA A 33 4.01 2.06 -4.19
CA ALA A 33 3.73 2.43 -2.80
C ALA A 33 3.20 3.86 -2.70
N SER A 34 3.61 4.75 -3.59
CA SER A 34 3.09 6.12 -3.70
C SER A 34 1.59 6.20 -3.97
N ALA A 35 0.98 5.14 -4.51
CA ALA A 35 -0.48 5.08 -4.69
C ALA A 35 -1.22 4.91 -3.35
N VAL A 36 -0.60 4.31 -2.35
CA VAL A 36 -1.13 4.17 -0.99
C VAL A 36 -0.98 5.48 -0.21
N PHE A 37 0.11 6.21 -0.47
CA PHE A 37 0.34 7.57 0.03
C PHE A 37 0.16 8.56 -1.11
N PRO A 38 -1.06 8.82 -1.58
CA PRO A 38 -1.25 9.71 -2.72
C PRO A 38 -0.74 11.12 -2.37
N GLU A 39 -0.20 11.80 -3.37
CA GLU A 39 0.33 13.16 -3.22
C GLU A 39 -0.67 14.10 -2.54
N LYS A 40 -1.96 13.91 -2.80
CA LYS A 40 -3.06 14.63 -2.16
C LYS A 40 -3.02 14.51 -0.63
N LEU A 41 -2.76 13.31 -0.09
CA LEU A 41 -2.63 13.09 1.35
C LEU A 41 -1.38 13.75 1.91
N LEU A 42 -0.27 13.68 1.21
CA LEU A 42 0.99 14.27 1.64
C LEU A 42 0.98 15.81 1.60
N LYS A 43 0.02 16.43 0.92
CA LYS A 43 -0.21 17.89 0.98
C LYS A 43 -0.89 18.34 2.28
N LEU A 44 -1.54 17.41 3.00
CA LEU A 44 -2.15 17.72 4.28
C LEU A 44 -1.10 17.72 5.40
N PRO A 45 -1.32 18.50 6.47
CA PRO A 45 -0.52 18.37 7.68
C PRO A 45 -0.50 16.92 8.14
N CYS A 46 0.70 16.40 8.43
CA CYS A 46 0.93 15.02 8.79
C CYS A 46 1.85 14.93 9.99
N THR A 47 1.45 14.12 10.97
CA THR A 47 2.26 13.76 12.13
C THR A 47 2.67 12.30 12.00
N VAL A 48 3.92 11.98 12.29
CA VAL A 48 4.40 10.60 12.33
C VAL A 48 4.79 10.24 13.75
N ALA A 49 4.25 9.12 14.23
CA ALA A 49 4.66 8.50 15.48
C ALA A 49 5.47 7.25 15.18
N ARG A 50 6.64 7.13 15.77
CA ARG A 50 7.40 5.88 15.80
C ARG A 50 7.14 5.19 17.12
N GLU A 51 6.46 4.07 17.09
CA GLU A 51 6.04 3.32 18.25
C GLU A 51 6.92 2.06 18.43
N SER A 52 7.31 1.78 19.66
CA SER A 52 8.00 0.57 20.06
C SER A 52 7.43 0.07 21.39
N ILE A 53 7.95 -1.07 21.87
CA ILE A 53 7.58 -1.59 23.17
C ILE A 53 7.91 -0.61 24.32
N ASP A 54 8.90 0.24 24.12
CA ASP A 54 9.38 1.20 25.13
C ASP A 54 8.65 2.55 25.11
N GLY A 55 7.77 2.77 24.16
CA GLY A 55 7.00 4.00 24.03
C GLY A 55 6.89 4.51 22.60
N ALA A 56 6.48 5.77 22.47
CA ALA A 56 6.27 6.41 21.17
C ALA A 56 6.95 7.78 21.12
N GLU A 57 7.53 8.09 19.97
CA GLU A 57 8.06 9.41 19.62
C GLU A 57 7.24 9.99 18.49
N LYS A 58 6.99 11.28 18.50
CA LYS A 58 6.14 11.98 17.54
C LYS A 58 6.82 13.18 16.93
N ILE A 59 6.68 13.34 15.63
CA ILE A 59 7.14 14.53 14.91
C ILE A 59 6.09 15.02 13.93
N ASP A 60 6.08 16.32 13.65
CA ASP A 60 5.34 16.89 12.55
C ASP A 60 6.22 16.90 11.30
N LEU A 61 5.71 16.36 10.19
CA LEU A 61 6.47 16.29 8.95
C LEU A 61 6.56 17.66 8.27
N THR A 62 7.77 18.04 7.90
CA THR A 62 8.01 19.18 7.02
C THR A 62 7.70 18.80 5.56
N ASN A 63 7.57 19.82 4.70
CA ASN A 63 7.37 19.58 3.27
C ASN A 63 8.55 18.84 2.64
N ASP A 64 9.78 19.12 3.09
CA ASP A 64 10.97 18.42 2.61
C ASP A 64 10.96 16.95 3.00
N GLN A 65 10.55 16.63 4.22
CA GLN A 65 10.40 15.25 4.68
C GLN A 65 9.32 14.50 3.89
N LYS A 66 8.19 15.13 3.62
CA LYS A 66 7.13 14.55 2.79
C LYS A 66 7.62 14.26 1.36
N GLY A 67 8.37 15.18 0.78
CA GLY A 67 8.95 15.01 -0.55
C GLY A 67 9.96 13.87 -0.59
N ALA A 68 10.82 13.76 0.41
CA ALA A 68 11.77 12.66 0.54
C ALA A 68 11.07 11.31 0.68
N LEU A 69 10.00 11.24 1.48
CA LEU A 69 9.19 10.04 1.63
C LEU A 69 8.55 9.63 0.30
N LEU A 70 7.94 10.59 -0.40
CA LEU A 70 7.32 10.32 -1.70
C LEU A 70 8.33 9.77 -2.71
N ASN A 71 9.52 10.33 -2.77
CA ASN A 71 10.58 9.84 -3.65
C ASN A 71 10.97 8.39 -3.36
N GLU A 72 11.08 8.03 -2.10
CA GLU A 72 11.36 6.62 -1.72
C GLU A 72 10.19 5.70 -2.07
N LEU A 73 8.97 6.12 -1.82
CA LEU A 73 7.76 5.34 -2.13
C LEU A 73 7.55 5.14 -3.64
N GLU A 74 8.04 6.03 -4.48
CA GLU A 74 7.99 5.90 -5.95
C GLU A 74 8.80 4.71 -6.47
N THR A 75 9.83 4.29 -5.74
CA THR A 75 10.72 3.18 -6.13
C THR A 75 10.27 1.82 -5.61
N ILE A 76 9.25 1.79 -4.75
CA ILE A 76 8.77 0.58 -4.08
C ILE A 76 7.41 0.20 -4.64
N GLN A 77 7.20 -1.10 -4.82
CA GLN A 77 5.89 -1.64 -5.18
C GLN A 77 5.22 -2.25 -3.95
N VAL A 78 3.91 -2.27 -3.95
CA VAL A 78 3.09 -2.91 -2.92
C VAL A 78 2.13 -3.89 -3.56
N VAL A 79 1.82 -4.95 -2.82
CA VAL A 79 0.82 -5.96 -3.19
C VAL A 79 -0.22 -6.00 -2.10
N ARG A 80 -1.50 -5.97 -2.47
CA ARG A 80 -2.60 -6.03 -1.52
C ARG A 80 -2.67 -7.40 -0.86
N ARG A 81 -2.75 -7.43 0.47
CA ARG A 81 -2.81 -8.70 1.25
C ARG A 81 -4.24 -9.21 1.47
N GLY A 82 -5.24 -8.38 1.34
CA GLY A 82 -6.63 -8.69 1.64
C GLY A 82 -7.33 -7.56 2.38
N THR A 83 -8.64 -7.72 2.59
CA THR A 83 -9.48 -6.65 3.15
C THR A 83 -9.69 -6.76 4.66
N SER A 84 -9.29 -7.88 5.29
CA SER A 84 -9.78 -8.25 6.62
C SER A 84 -8.89 -7.82 7.78
N ASP A 85 -7.64 -7.42 7.55
CA ASP A 85 -6.71 -7.09 8.64
C ASP A 85 -6.24 -5.65 8.58
N SER A 86 -6.96 -4.79 9.30
CA SER A 86 -6.50 -3.43 9.62
C SER A 86 -5.63 -3.40 10.88
N LYS A 87 -5.42 -4.54 11.55
CA LYS A 87 -4.61 -4.62 12.76
C LYS A 87 -3.15 -4.73 12.41
N VAL A 88 -2.35 -3.89 13.03
CA VAL A 88 -0.90 -3.99 12.96
C VAL A 88 -0.48 -5.37 13.49
N GLY A 89 0.09 -6.18 12.59
CA GLY A 89 0.59 -7.50 12.94
C GLY A 89 1.91 -7.46 13.71
N PRO A 90 2.54 -8.63 13.89
CA PRO A 90 3.84 -8.66 14.54
C PRO A 90 4.87 -7.84 13.76
N TYR A 91 5.65 -7.04 14.47
CA TYR A 91 6.73 -6.23 13.95
C TYR A 91 8.00 -6.52 14.76
N ASP A 92 9.17 -6.23 14.17
CA ASP A 92 10.44 -6.55 14.82
C ASP A 92 10.75 -5.55 15.92
N GLN A 93 10.71 -4.24 15.62
CA GLN A 93 11.13 -3.20 16.55
C GLN A 93 10.20 -1.99 16.57
N TYR A 94 9.78 -1.50 15.40
CA TYR A 94 9.03 -0.25 15.27
C TYR A 94 7.80 -0.37 14.39
N VAL A 95 6.79 0.44 14.74
CA VAL A 95 5.66 0.78 13.89
C VAL A 95 5.67 2.29 13.67
N TYR A 96 5.49 2.70 12.44
CA TYR A 96 5.40 4.10 12.04
C TYR A 96 3.94 4.43 11.70
N ARG A 97 3.38 5.37 12.43
CA ARG A 97 1.97 5.74 12.29
C ARG A 97 1.86 7.15 11.75
N PHE A 98 1.33 7.27 10.54
CA PHE A 98 1.12 8.54 9.85
C PHE A 98 -0.32 8.98 10.10
N SER A 99 -0.50 10.12 10.76
CA SER A 99 -1.80 10.71 11.04
C SER A 99 -1.95 12.01 10.28
N PHE A 100 -3.01 12.11 9.48
CA PHE A 100 -3.30 13.26 8.64
C PHE A 100 -4.43 14.12 9.24
N GLU A 101 -4.47 15.41 8.88
CA GLU A 101 -5.46 16.36 9.39
C GLU A 101 -6.91 15.93 9.12
N ASN A 102 -7.16 15.22 8.00
CA ASN A 102 -8.50 14.72 7.66
C ASN A 102 -8.88 13.45 8.45
N GLN A 103 -8.18 13.12 9.52
CA GLN A 103 -8.35 11.94 10.36
C GLN A 103 -8.02 10.60 9.68
N GLN A 104 -7.47 10.61 8.48
CA GLN A 104 -6.94 9.40 7.86
C GLN A 104 -5.63 9.00 8.54
N GLU A 105 -5.42 7.70 8.63
CA GLU A 105 -4.23 7.13 9.25
C GLU A 105 -3.68 6.01 8.37
N ILE A 106 -2.36 6.00 8.20
CA ILE A 106 -1.64 4.94 7.53
C ILE A 106 -0.53 4.49 8.47
N SER A 107 -0.45 3.20 8.73
CA SER A 107 0.60 2.62 9.57
C SER A 107 1.52 1.74 8.72
N MET A 108 2.80 1.73 9.07
CA MET A 108 3.79 0.88 8.42
C MET A 108 4.64 0.23 9.51
N ASP A 109 4.84 -1.08 9.40
CA ASP A 109 5.78 -1.76 10.27
C ASP A 109 7.18 -1.87 9.65
N ASP A 110 8.15 -2.28 10.42
CA ASP A 110 9.54 -2.44 9.96
C ASP A 110 9.77 -3.73 9.15
N ARG A 111 8.74 -4.54 8.93
CA ARG A 111 8.75 -5.69 8.02
C ARG A 111 8.24 -5.36 6.62
N GLY A 112 7.78 -4.14 6.40
CA GLY A 112 7.29 -3.69 5.12
C GLY A 112 5.81 -3.92 4.89
N THR A 113 5.00 -4.00 5.93
CA THR A 113 3.55 -4.07 5.82
C THR A 113 2.95 -2.69 6.03
N LEU A 114 2.08 -2.28 5.11
CA LEU A 114 1.29 -1.05 5.20
C LEU A 114 -0.14 -1.38 5.60
N TYR A 115 -0.67 -0.62 6.53
CA TYR A 115 -2.05 -0.75 7.02
C TYR A 115 -2.79 0.54 6.74
N THR A 116 -3.86 0.43 5.96
CA THR A 116 -4.72 1.56 5.61
C THR A 116 -6.17 1.23 5.95
N GLN A 117 -7.05 2.22 5.88
CA GLN A 117 -8.48 2.00 6.05
C GLN A 117 -9.07 1.05 5.00
N ARG A 118 -8.42 0.91 3.85
CA ARG A 118 -8.84 0.05 2.74
C ARG A 118 -8.27 -1.37 2.82
N GLY A 119 -7.40 -1.64 3.78
CA GLY A 119 -6.77 -2.94 3.97
C GLY A 119 -5.26 -2.87 4.10
N GLY A 120 -4.63 -4.05 4.13
CA GLY A 120 -3.20 -4.22 4.25
C GLY A 120 -2.50 -4.40 2.91
N TYR A 121 -1.26 -3.93 2.82
CA TYR A 121 -0.38 -4.07 1.67
C TYR A 121 0.98 -4.54 2.14
N THR A 122 1.66 -5.36 1.33
CA THR A 122 3.05 -5.73 1.56
C THR A 122 3.95 -5.01 0.57
N MET A 123 4.94 -4.29 1.07
CA MET A 123 5.98 -3.71 0.23
C MET A 123 6.91 -4.81 -0.28
N THR A 124 7.21 -4.77 -1.57
CA THR A 124 8.09 -5.73 -2.24
C THR A 124 9.40 -5.05 -2.63
N GLY A 125 10.49 -5.83 -2.65
CA GLY A 125 11.81 -5.32 -2.96
C GLY A 125 12.56 -4.81 -1.73
N ASP A 126 13.54 -3.96 -1.95
CA ASP A 126 14.39 -3.41 -0.89
C ASP A 126 13.72 -2.18 -0.26
N ILE A 127 13.27 -2.34 0.99
CA ILE A 127 12.64 -1.29 1.76
C ILE A 127 13.60 -0.54 2.70
N SER A 128 14.89 -0.88 2.67
CA SER A 128 15.87 -0.29 3.58
C SER A 128 15.96 1.22 3.45
N GLY A 129 15.83 1.76 2.24
CA GLY A 129 15.86 3.21 2.02
C GLY A 129 14.72 3.95 2.73
N VAL A 130 13.51 3.40 2.70
CA VAL A 130 12.35 3.97 3.42
C VAL A 130 12.56 3.90 4.93
N LEU A 131 12.99 2.74 5.44
CA LEU A 131 13.21 2.56 6.88
C LEU A 131 14.33 3.46 7.39
N ASP A 132 15.43 3.58 6.66
CA ASP A 132 16.55 4.47 7.01
C ASP A 132 16.09 5.93 7.03
N LEU A 133 15.28 6.33 6.05
CA LEU A 133 14.71 7.67 6.00
C LEU A 133 13.85 7.95 7.24
N LEU A 134 12.92 7.05 7.55
CA LEU A 134 12.03 7.20 8.70
C LEU A 134 12.79 7.24 10.01
N ASN A 135 13.74 6.33 10.21
CA ASN A 135 14.53 6.27 11.43
C ASN A 135 15.45 7.50 11.61
N GLY A 136 15.86 8.12 10.52
CA GLY A 136 16.64 9.34 10.54
C GLY A 136 15.90 10.57 11.08
N TRP A 137 14.56 10.50 11.15
CA TRP A 137 13.74 11.61 11.67
C TRP A 137 13.59 11.59 13.20
N PHE A 138 13.96 10.50 13.86
CA PHE A 138 13.80 10.29 15.31
C PHE A 138 15.12 10.22 16.09
#